data_0194cdaed9219876f76a567e42a79b91
#
_entry.id   0194cdaed9219876f76a567e42a79b91
#
_cell.length_a   1.000
_cell.length_b   1.000
_cell.length_c   1.000
_cell.angle_alpha   90.00
_cell.angle_beta   90.00
_cell.angle_gamma   90.00
#
_symmetry.space_group_name_H-M   'P 1'
#
loop_
_entity.id
_entity.type
_entity.pdbx_description
1 polymer ?
#
loop_
_entity_poly.entity_id
_entity_poly.type
_entity_poly.pdbx_seq_one_letter_code
_entity_poly.pdbx_strand_id
1 'polypeptide(L)'
;MPISPARVTTTVTLISQSVAVPYSQLPAPNPANAAIAIGLDENTLSPVFADFDAEPHFLIIGDVESGKSNLLRTLLRGITTRWTSDEAKIITLDYRRGLLGAISTPHQIGYVMNSVGAPDVVANIISALRQRLAGIQVDPVAGEVPKWSGPRLFVVIDDYDLVVASQANPMHQIVEFLPQSRDIGLHLLLSRSSGGAGQGMYEPVMRSMREMGTPGVLLSGSKDEGAVLGSVKMEPLPPGRGRLVHRRLGSVLIQTARATR
;
A
#
# COMPACT_ATOMS: atom_id res chain seq x y z
N MET A 1 4.74 56.86 5.03
CA MET A 1 3.98 55.84 5.79
C MET A 1 4.46 54.48 5.32
N PRO A 2 5.13 53.70 6.15
CA PRO A 2 5.56 52.37 5.78
C PRO A 2 4.42 51.37 6.01
N ILE A 3 4.14 50.55 4.98
CA ILE A 3 3.18 49.45 5.03
C ILE A 3 3.82 48.29 5.78
N SER A 4 3.17 47.90 6.87
CA SER A 4 3.56 46.78 7.74
C SER A 4 3.38 45.44 7.01
N PRO A 5 4.37 44.52 7.09
CA PRO A 5 4.17 43.15 6.63
C PRO A 5 3.49 42.35 7.74
N ALA A 6 2.20 42.22 7.70
CA ALA A 6 1.46 41.36 8.59
C ALA A 6 0.96 40.10 7.85
N ARG A 7 1.28 38.93 8.45
CA ARG A 7 0.61 37.63 8.35
C ARG A 7 1.05 36.62 7.28
N VAL A 8 2.09 35.91 7.64
CA VAL A 8 2.35 34.56 7.12
C VAL A 8 2.72 33.59 8.29
N THR A 9 2.13 33.74 9.46
CA THR A 9 2.56 32.93 10.63
C THR A 9 1.46 31.98 11.17
N THR A 10 0.29 31.93 10.55
CA THR A 10 -0.85 31.18 11.17
C THR A 10 -1.04 29.77 10.63
N THR A 11 -0.41 29.36 9.55
CA THR A 11 -0.68 28.07 8.89
C THR A 11 0.23 26.93 9.35
N VAL A 12 1.41 27.22 9.90
CA VAL A 12 2.39 26.20 10.27
C VAL A 12 2.07 25.52 11.62
N THR A 13 1.28 26.15 12.49
CA THR A 13 1.01 25.64 13.84
C THR A 13 -0.10 24.58 13.89
N LEU A 14 -0.84 24.36 12.83
CA LEU A 14 -2.02 23.45 12.85
C LEU A 14 -1.69 21.96 12.67
N ILE A 15 -0.49 21.62 12.16
CA ILE A 15 -0.12 20.22 11.94
C ILE A 15 0.62 19.60 13.14
N SER A 16 1.12 20.38 14.07
CA SER A 16 1.75 19.88 15.30
C SER A 16 0.76 19.24 16.29
N GLN A 17 -0.53 19.50 16.14
CA GLN A 17 -1.59 18.78 16.81
C GLN A 17 -2.17 17.79 15.81
N SER A 18 -2.29 16.54 16.18
CA SER A 18 -2.79 15.39 15.38
C SER A 18 -4.18 15.65 14.77
N VAL A 19 -4.26 16.55 13.80
CA VAL A 19 -5.47 16.82 13.06
C VAL A 19 -5.63 15.71 12.01
N ALA A 20 -6.58 14.82 12.23
CA ALA A 20 -6.92 13.81 11.26
C ALA A 20 -7.37 14.48 9.96
N VAL A 21 -6.66 14.22 8.85
CA VAL A 21 -7.05 14.68 7.52
C VAL A 21 -8.23 13.82 7.05
N PRO A 22 -9.45 14.35 6.87
CA PRO A 22 -10.55 13.58 6.33
C PRO A 22 -10.24 13.14 4.89
N TYR A 23 -10.65 11.92 4.52
CA TYR A 23 -10.48 11.44 3.14
C TYR A 23 -11.11 12.39 2.10
N SER A 24 -12.21 13.05 2.44
CA SER A 24 -12.90 14.01 1.57
C SER A 24 -12.10 15.27 1.22
N GLN A 25 -11.00 15.52 1.92
CA GLN A 25 -10.08 16.63 1.62
C GLN A 25 -8.99 16.22 0.60
N LEU A 26 -8.85 14.93 0.32
CA LEU A 26 -7.94 14.47 -0.72
C LEU A 26 -8.55 14.73 -2.11
N PRO A 27 -7.72 14.99 -3.12
CA PRO A 27 -8.19 15.07 -4.49
C PRO A 27 -8.79 13.74 -4.93
N ALA A 28 -9.86 13.82 -5.74
CA ALA A 28 -10.41 12.63 -6.38
C ALA A 28 -9.34 11.97 -7.28
N PRO A 29 -9.36 10.63 -7.42
CA PRO A 29 -8.45 9.94 -8.33
C PRO A 29 -8.58 10.47 -9.76
N ASN A 30 -7.44 10.71 -10.40
CA ASN A 30 -7.42 11.16 -11.80
C ASN A 30 -7.59 9.95 -12.75
N PRO A 31 -8.58 9.96 -13.65
CA PRO A 31 -8.75 8.88 -14.62
C PRO A 31 -7.56 8.65 -15.56
N ALA A 32 -6.71 9.66 -15.75
CA ALA A 32 -5.56 9.56 -16.66
C ALA A 32 -4.35 8.79 -16.07
N ASN A 33 -4.36 8.46 -14.77
CA ASN A 33 -3.26 7.75 -14.12
C ASN A 33 -3.75 6.81 -13.02
N ALA A 34 -2.85 6.03 -12.43
CA ALA A 34 -3.14 5.09 -11.35
C ALA A 34 -2.72 5.61 -9.96
N ALA A 35 -2.59 6.92 -9.80
CA ALA A 35 -2.18 7.54 -8.55
C ALA A 35 -3.37 7.72 -7.61
N ILE A 36 -3.26 7.16 -6.41
CA ILE A 36 -4.25 7.26 -5.34
C ILE A 36 -3.70 8.17 -4.24
N ALA A 37 -4.41 9.24 -3.93
CA ALA A 37 -4.03 10.13 -2.83
C ALA A 37 -4.18 9.41 -1.48
N ILE A 38 -3.15 9.48 -0.64
CA ILE A 38 -3.09 8.77 0.64
C ILE A 38 -3.01 9.69 1.86
N GLY A 39 -2.70 10.95 1.67
CA GLY A 39 -2.50 11.92 2.73
C GLY A 39 -1.92 13.23 2.22
N LEU A 40 -1.40 14.04 3.14
CA LEU A 40 -0.75 15.32 2.85
C LEU A 40 0.70 15.31 3.34
N ASP A 41 1.58 15.91 2.56
CA ASP A 41 2.96 16.24 2.98
C ASP A 41 2.91 17.26 4.12
N GLU A 42 3.71 17.06 5.17
CA GLU A 42 3.70 17.91 6.35
C GLU A 42 4.17 19.34 6.07
N ASN A 43 5.16 19.49 5.19
CA ASN A 43 5.79 20.78 4.93
C ASN A 43 5.02 21.63 3.93
N THR A 44 4.51 20.98 2.88
CA THR A 44 3.88 21.67 1.74
C THR A 44 2.35 21.63 1.77
N LEU A 45 1.77 20.77 2.62
CA LEU A 45 0.34 20.46 2.66
C LEU A 45 -0.21 19.95 1.32
N SER A 46 0.67 19.57 0.42
CA SER A 46 0.31 19.03 -0.88
C SER A 46 -0.10 17.55 -0.75
N PRO A 47 -1.05 17.08 -1.57
CA PRO A 47 -1.40 15.66 -1.59
C PRO A 47 -0.22 14.77 -1.96
N VAL A 48 -0.09 13.63 -1.26
CA VAL A 48 0.87 12.58 -1.59
C VAL A 48 0.15 11.35 -2.09
N PHE A 49 0.78 10.63 -3.00
CA PHE A 49 0.13 9.58 -3.77
C PHE A 49 0.89 8.25 -3.71
N ALA A 50 0.12 7.16 -3.80
CA ALA A 50 0.60 5.85 -4.22
C ALA A 50 0.25 5.68 -5.70
N ASP A 51 1.25 5.53 -6.56
CA ASP A 51 1.06 5.40 -8.02
C ASP A 51 1.30 3.96 -8.45
N PHE A 52 0.23 3.26 -8.78
CA PHE A 52 0.25 1.83 -9.10
C PHE A 52 0.69 1.52 -10.54
N ASP A 53 0.82 2.51 -11.42
CA ASP A 53 1.48 2.35 -12.72
C ASP A 53 2.99 2.47 -12.58
N ALA A 54 3.45 3.37 -11.74
CA ALA A 54 4.87 3.55 -11.45
C ALA A 54 5.41 2.42 -10.55
N GLU A 55 4.72 2.11 -9.46
CA GLU A 55 5.14 1.11 -8.48
C GLU A 55 3.96 0.19 -8.12
N PRO A 56 3.97 -1.08 -8.57
CA PRO A 56 2.80 -1.96 -8.47
C PRO A 56 2.44 -2.36 -7.04
N HIS A 57 3.36 -2.25 -6.10
CA HIS A 57 3.20 -2.70 -4.71
C HIS A 57 3.35 -1.55 -3.72
N PHE A 58 2.81 -1.74 -2.50
CA PHE A 58 2.90 -0.75 -1.45
C PHE A 58 3.01 -1.39 -0.06
N LEU A 59 3.91 -0.89 0.77
CA LEU A 59 4.17 -1.38 2.13
C LEU A 59 3.69 -0.39 3.19
N ILE A 60 3.13 -0.91 4.28
CA ILE A 60 2.74 -0.11 5.45
C ILE A 60 3.29 -0.81 6.69
N ILE A 61 4.18 -0.15 7.42
CA ILE A 61 4.80 -0.73 8.61
C ILE A 61 4.57 0.20 9.79
N GLY A 62 4.13 -0.34 10.92
CA GLY A 62 3.86 0.46 12.09
C GLY A 62 3.36 -0.34 13.28
N ASP A 63 3.37 0.29 14.45
CA ASP A 63 2.89 -0.26 15.71
C ASP A 63 1.38 -0.53 15.69
N VAL A 64 0.90 -1.16 16.75
CA VAL A 64 -0.54 -1.27 17.04
C VAL A 64 -1.12 0.15 17.12
N GLU A 65 -2.32 0.35 16.54
CA GLU A 65 -3.03 1.63 16.52
C GLU A 65 -2.33 2.79 15.81
N SER A 66 -1.20 2.55 15.13
CA SER A 66 -0.49 3.58 14.36
C SER A 66 -1.24 4.09 13.13
N GLY A 67 -2.26 3.35 12.65
CA GLY A 67 -3.07 3.73 11.48
C GLY A 67 -2.89 2.84 10.26
N LYS A 68 -2.23 1.67 10.35
CA LYS A 68 -2.02 0.73 9.23
C LYS A 68 -3.32 0.38 8.49
N SER A 69 -4.29 -0.18 9.19
CA SER A 69 -5.59 -0.59 8.59
C SER A 69 -6.37 0.61 8.06
N ASN A 70 -6.23 1.81 8.68
CA ASN A 70 -6.84 3.02 8.15
C ASN A 70 -6.22 3.43 6.81
N LEU A 71 -4.89 3.34 6.66
CA LEU A 71 -4.23 3.63 5.39
C LEU A 71 -4.60 2.61 4.31
N LEU A 72 -4.72 1.32 4.65
CA LEU A 72 -5.27 0.32 3.73
C LEU A 72 -6.69 0.66 3.30
N ARG A 73 -7.57 1.09 4.22
CA ARG A 73 -8.93 1.55 3.88
C ARG A 73 -8.91 2.76 2.94
N THR A 74 -8.00 3.71 3.17
CA THR A 74 -7.80 4.88 2.30
C THR A 74 -7.43 4.43 0.88
N LEU A 75 -6.49 3.50 0.75
CA LEU A 75 -6.09 2.93 -0.54
C LEU A 75 -7.25 2.18 -1.21
N LEU A 76 -7.95 1.31 -0.48
CA LEU A 76 -9.10 0.56 -0.98
C LEU A 76 -10.21 1.48 -1.49
N ARG A 77 -10.53 2.54 -0.75
CA ARG A 77 -11.51 3.54 -1.18
C ARG A 77 -11.05 4.25 -2.45
N GLY A 78 -9.77 4.63 -2.53
CA GLY A 78 -9.20 5.24 -3.72
C GLY A 78 -9.26 4.31 -4.93
N ILE A 79 -8.93 3.03 -4.77
CA ILE A 79 -8.98 2.00 -5.80
C ILE A 79 -10.41 1.83 -6.33
N THR A 80 -11.38 1.64 -5.44
CA THR A 80 -12.80 1.43 -5.83
C THR A 80 -13.47 2.70 -6.39
N THR A 81 -12.89 3.87 -6.16
CA THR A 81 -13.34 5.13 -6.76
C THR A 81 -12.68 5.34 -8.13
N ARG A 82 -11.42 4.90 -8.30
CA ARG A 82 -10.64 5.10 -9.53
C ARG A 82 -11.04 4.15 -10.65
N TRP A 83 -11.29 2.90 -10.33
CA TRP A 83 -11.60 1.85 -11.29
C TRP A 83 -12.98 1.29 -11.06
N THR A 84 -13.60 0.83 -12.13
CA THR A 84 -14.80 -0.01 -12.05
C THR A 84 -14.47 -1.42 -11.58
N SER A 85 -15.47 -2.18 -11.17
CA SER A 85 -15.27 -3.59 -10.76
C SER A 85 -14.77 -4.48 -11.90
N ASP A 86 -14.93 -4.07 -13.17
CA ASP A 86 -14.42 -4.81 -14.32
C ASP A 86 -12.96 -4.45 -14.65
N GLU A 87 -12.46 -3.33 -14.13
CA GLU A 87 -11.08 -2.88 -14.29
C GLU A 87 -10.19 -3.26 -13.11
N ALA A 88 -10.77 -3.47 -11.91
CA ALA A 88 -10.01 -3.85 -10.72
C ALA A 88 -10.76 -4.87 -9.87
N LYS A 89 -10.06 -5.92 -9.45
CA LYS A 89 -10.53 -6.95 -8.52
C LYS A 89 -9.66 -6.94 -7.27
N ILE A 90 -10.28 -7.18 -6.13
CA ILE A 90 -9.62 -7.11 -4.82
C ILE A 90 -9.84 -8.42 -4.08
N ILE A 91 -8.75 -8.99 -3.56
CA ILE A 91 -8.75 -10.10 -2.61
C ILE A 91 -8.10 -9.61 -1.33
N THR A 92 -8.77 -9.80 -0.20
CA THR A 92 -8.30 -9.33 1.11
C THR A 92 -8.00 -10.51 2.04
N LEU A 93 -6.81 -10.52 2.65
CA LEU A 93 -6.45 -11.38 3.77
C LEU A 93 -6.37 -10.50 5.02
N ASP A 94 -7.29 -10.72 5.97
CA ASP A 94 -7.42 -9.86 7.15
C ASP A 94 -7.92 -10.68 8.34
N TYR A 95 -6.99 -11.25 9.08
CA TYR A 95 -7.30 -12.15 10.20
C TYR A 95 -7.84 -11.41 11.43
N ARG A 96 -7.59 -10.11 11.53
CA ARG A 96 -8.14 -9.27 12.60
C ARG A 96 -9.46 -8.59 12.24
N ARG A 97 -9.91 -8.73 10.99
CA ARG A 97 -11.13 -8.12 10.48
C ARG A 97 -11.12 -6.59 10.55
N GLY A 98 -9.92 -6.01 10.51
CA GLY A 98 -9.69 -4.56 10.50
C GLY A 98 -10.25 -3.88 9.27
N LEU A 99 -10.35 -4.60 8.15
CA LEU A 99 -10.85 -4.11 6.86
C LEU A 99 -12.28 -4.56 6.56
N LEU A 100 -12.94 -5.26 7.48
CA LEU A 100 -14.31 -5.75 7.27
C LEU A 100 -15.24 -4.57 6.95
N GLY A 101 -15.99 -4.67 5.85
CA GLY A 101 -16.89 -3.61 5.38
C GLY A 101 -16.18 -2.42 4.71
N ALA A 102 -14.85 -2.45 4.53
CA ALA A 102 -14.14 -1.40 3.82
C ALA A 102 -14.47 -1.34 2.31
N ILE A 103 -14.92 -2.45 1.76
CA ILE A 103 -15.37 -2.57 0.37
C ILE A 103 -16.79 -3.12 0.36
N SER A 104 -17.73 -2.37 -0.20
CA SER A 104 -19.13 -2.77 -0.36
C SER A 104 -19.54 -2.96 -1.83
N THR A 105 -18.57 -3.09 -2.72
CA THR A 105 -18.75 -3.09 -4.17
C THR A 105 -18.30 -4.43 -4.77
N PRO A 106 -18.71 -4.78 -6.02
CA PRO A 106 -18.30 -5.99 -6.71
C PRO A 106 -16.79 -6.12 -7.00
N HIS A 107 -15.97 -5.14 -6.59
CA HIS A 107 -14.51 -5.24 -6.66
C HIS A 107 -13.99 -6.37 -5.79
N GLN A 108 -14.60 -6.61 -4.61
CA GLN A 108 -14.14 -7.63 -3.69
C GLN A 108 -14.61 -9.01 -4.14
N ILE A 109 -13.67 -9.83 -4.61
CA ILE A 109 -13.92 -11.20 -5.08
C ILE A 109 -13.47 -12.26 -4.08
N GLY A 110 -12.81 -11.89 -2.99
CA GLY A 110 -12.40 -12.79 -1.92
C GLY A 110 -12.07 -12.04 -0.63
N TYR A 111 -12.44 -12.64 0.51
CA TYR A 111 -12.09 -12.13 1.85
C TYR A 111 -11.75 -13.30 2.77
N VAL A 112 -10.52 -13.35 3.25
CA VAL A 112 -9.97 -14.42 4.09
C VAL A 112 -9.76 -13.92 5.51
N MET A 113 -10.40 -14.56 6.48
CA MET A 113 -10.40 -14.14 7.89
C MET A 113 -9.56 -15.01 8.81
N ASN A 114 -8.94 -16.06 8.28
CA ASN A 114 -8.13 -16.98 9.09
C ASN A 114 -7.16 -17.78 8.21
N SER A 115 -6.24 -18.50 8.84
CA SER A 115 -5.22 -19.30 8.17
C SER A 115 -5.77 -20.53 7.44
N VAL A 116 -6.97 -21.01 7.78
CA VAL A 116 -7.55 -22.22 7.17
C VAL A 116 -7.97 -21.97 5.72
N GLY A 117 -8.59 -20.83 5.45
CA GLY A 117 -9.04 -20.48 4.08
C GLY A 117 -7.95 -19.85 3.20
N ALA A 118 -6.82 -19.48 3.77
CA ALA A 118 -5.77 -18.78 3.03
C ALA A 118 -5.12 -19.63 1.93
N PRO A 119 -4.75 -20.91 2.14
CA PRO A 119 -4.09 -21.71 1.12
C PRO A 119 -4.90 -21.84 -0.17
N ASP A 120 -6.20 -22.09 -0.08
CA ASP A 120 -7.07 -22.27 -1.26
C ASP A 120 -7.21 -20.97 -2.05
N VAL A 121 -7.40 -19.86 -1.35
CA VAL A 121 -7.50 -18.54 -2.01
C VAL A 121 -6.19 -18.16 -2.68
N VAL A 122 -5.06 -18.41 -2.02
CA VAL A 122 -3.73 -18.14 -2.62
C VAL A 122 -3.48 -19.07 -3.81
N ALA A 123 -3.83 -20.35 -3.74
CA ALA A 123 -3.72 -21.27 -4.88
C ALA A 123 -4.52 -20.76 -6.10
N ASN A 124 -5.73 -20.22 -5.88
CA ASN A 124 -6.52 -19.60 -6.94
C ASN A 124 -5.84 -18.34 -7.50
N ILE A 125 -5.26 -17.49 -6.65
CA ILE A 125 -4.47 -16.34 -7.09
C ILE A 125 -3.31 -16.80 -7.98
N ILE A 126 -2.52 -17.75 -7.53
CA ILE A 126 -1.37 -18.29 -8.26
C ILE A 126 -1.78 -18.88 -9.61
N SER A 127 -2.88 -19.66 -9.64
CA SER A 127 -3.43 -20.19 -10.88
C SER A 127 -3.81 -19.09 -11.87
N ALA A 128 -4.48 -18.04 -11.40
CA ALA A 128 -4.86 -16.90 -12.23
C ALA A 128 -3.64 -16.14 -12.75
N LEU A 129 -2.59 -15.94 -11.92
CA LEU A 129 -1.37 -15.27 -12.33
C LEU A 129 -0.59 -16.08 -13.37
N ARG A 130 -0.53 -17.41 -13.25
CA ARG A 130 0.06 -18.29 -14.27
C ARG A 130 -0.68 -18.20 -15.59
N GLN A 131 -2.01 -18.17 -15.58
CA GLN A 131 -2.81 -17.97 -16.79
C GLN A 131 -2.54 -16.62 -17.45
N ARG A 132 -2.37 -15.55 -16.66
CA ARG A 132 -2.02 -14.22 -17.18
C ARG A 132 -0.66 -14.24 -17.86
N LEU A 133 0.36 -14.82 -17.23
CA LEU A 133 1.70 -14.97 -17.82
C LEU A 133 1.67 -15.81 -19.12
N ALA A 134 0.95 -16.93 -19.12
CA ALA A 134 0.83 -17.78 -20.29
C ALA A 134 0.08 -17.07 -21.44
N GLY A 135 -0.80 -16.12 -21.15
CA GLY A 135 -1.51 -15.31 -22.13
C GLY A 135 -0.68 -14.17 -22.75
N ILE A 136 0.46 -13.84 -22.16
CA ILE A 136 1.38 -12.83 -22.69
C ILE A 136 2.26 -13.50 -23.75
N GLN A 137 1.88 -13.34 -25.03
CA GLN A 137 2.70 -13.80 -26.15
C GLN A 137 3.66 -12.69 -26.57
N VAL A 138 4.95 -12.91 -26.38
CA VAL A 138 5.98 -11.97 -26.80
C VAL A 138 6.31 -12.24 -28.28
N ASP A 139 6.13 -11.23 -29.13
CA ASP A 139 6.72 -11.24 -30.47
C ASP A 139 8.13 -10.61 -30.37
N PRO A 140 9.20 -11.42 -30.51
CA PRO A 140 10.57 -10.91 -30.40
C PRO A 140 10.92 -9.87 -31.48
N VAL A 141 10.16 -9.84 -32.59
CA VAL A 141 10.38 -8.94 -33.72
C VAL A 141 9.68 -7.59 -33.50
N ALA A 142 8.54 -7.58 -32.82
CA ALA A 142 7.77 -6.36 -32.59
C ALA A 142 8.43 -5.42 -31.56
N GLY A 143 9.35 -5.92 -30.73
CA GLY A 143 10.07 -5.13 -29.72
C GLY A 143 9.20 -4.62 -28.56
N GLU A 144 7.91 -4.91 -28.54
CA GLU A 144 6.99 -4.57 -27.48
C GLU A 144 6.60 -5.82 -26.66
N VAL A 145 6.67 -5.70 -25.35
CA VAL A 145 6.14 -6.74 -24.46
C VAL A 145 4.65 -6.46 -24.22
N PRO A 146 3.74 -7.35 -24.68
CA PRO A 146 2.32 -7.20 -24.39
C PRO A 146 2.10 -7.21 -22.89
N LYS A 147 1.19 -6.36 -22.43
CA LYS A 147 0.74 -6.32 -21.03
C LYS A 147 -0.63 -6.96 -20.91
N TRP A 148 -0.93 -7.46 -19.73
CA TRP A 148 -2.26 -7.92 -19.39
C TRP A 148 -3.28 -6.78 -19.58
N SER A 149 -4.29 -7.02 -20.39
CA SER A 149 -5.35 -6.05 -20.70
C SER A 149 -6.63 -6.23 -19.88
N GLY A 150 -6.70 -7.30 -19.06
CA GLY A 150 -7.84 -7.55 -18.18
C GLY A 150 -7.77 -6.77 -16.85
N PRO A 151 -8.64 -7.09 -15.88
CA PRO A 151 -8.70 -6.37 -14.62
C PRO A 151 -7.39 -6.47 -13.82
N ARG A 152 -7.02 -5.38 -13.18
CA ARG A 152 -5.94 -5.34 -12.17
C ARG A 152 -6.34 -6.22 -11.00
N LEU A 153 -5.40 -6.93 -10.41
CA LEU A 153 -5.62 -7.74 -9.20
C LEU A 153 -4.88 -7.11 -8.02
N PHE A 154 -5.64 -6.58 -7.09
CA PHE A 154 -5.13 -6.09 -5.82
C PHE A 154 -5.24 -7.19 -4.76
N VAL A 155 -4.11 -7.66 -4.26
CA VAL A 155 -4.04 -8.57 -3.11
C VAL A 155 -3.67 -7.72 -1.90
N VAL A 156 -4.60 -7.60 -0.97
CA VAL A 156 -4.49 -6.72 0.21
C VAL A 156 -4.36 -7.57 1.45
N ILE A 157 -3.30 -7.36 2.23
CA ILE A 157 -3.03 -8.14 3.43
C ILE A 157 -2.84 -7.19 4.62
N ASP A 158 -3.75 -7.26 5.57
CA ASP A 158 -3.61 -6.54 6.84
C ASP A 158 -2.95 -7.43 7.90
N ASP A 159 -1.95 -6.87 8.58
CA ASP A 159 -1.09 -7.59 9.54
C ASP A 159 -0.45 -8.87 8.94
N TYR A 160 0.38 -8.69 7.90
CA TYR A 160 1.06 -9.78 7.17
C TYR A 160 1.84 -10.73 8.07
N ASP A 161 2.38 -10.25 9.18
CA ASP A 161 3.03 -11.05 10.21
C ASP A 161 2.15 -12.18 10.75
N LEU A 162 0.83 -12.01 10.81
CA LEU A 162 -0.10 -13.07 11.20
C LEU A 162 -0.29 -14.13 10.10
N VAL A 163 -0.17 -13.74 8.85
CA VAL A 163 -0.28 -14.67 7.71
C VAL A 163 0.93 -15.57 7.61
N VAL A 164 2.14 -15.02 7.83
CA VAL A 164 3.40 -15.78 7.77
C VAL A 164 3.69 -16.58 9.03
N ALA A 165 3.07 -16.28 10.16
CA ALA A 165 3.23 -17.02 11.41
C ALA A 165 2.62 -18.44 11.34
N SER A 166 1.83 -18.77 10.33
CA SER A 166 1.36 -20.12 10.06
C SER A 166 2.52 -21.02 9.61
N GLN A 167 2.48 -22.32 9.94
CA GLN A 167 3.57 -23.28 9.65
C GLN A 167 4.00 -23.37 8.19
N ALA A 168 3.11 -22.96 7.26
CA ALA A 168 3.41 -22.82 5.85
C ALA A 168 2.91 -21.45 5.39
N ASN A 169 3.82 -20.50 5.16
CA ASN A 169 3.44 -19.21 4.59
C ASN A 169 2.77 -19.40 3.22
N PRO A 170 1.44 -19.21 3.09
CA PRO A 170 0.74 -19.44 1.83
C PRO A 170 1.21 -18.47 0.74
N MET A 171 1.68 -17.28 1.13
CA MET A 171 2.10 -16.24 0.20
C MET A 171 3.46 -16.47 -0.45
N HIS A 172 4.22 -17.48 -0.01
CA HIS A 172 5.56 -17.74 -0.55
C HIS A 172 5.57 -17.92 -2.07
N GLN A 173 4.56 -18.56 -2.64
CA GLN A 173 4.44 -18.80 -4.08
C GLN A 173 4.23 -17.50 -4.90
N ILE A 174 3.78 -16.40 -4.29
CA ILE A 174 3.56 -15.15 -5.03
C ILE A 174 4.88 -14.48 -5.45
N VAL A 175 5.99 -14.85 -4.80
CA VAL A 175 7.32 -14.25 -5.02
C VAL A 175 7.75 -14.38 -6.48
N GLU A 176 7.43 -15.51 -7.14
CA GLU A 176 7.77 -15.74 -8.56
C GLU A 176 7.15 -14.72 -9.50
N PHE A 177 6.01 -14.10 -9.12
CA PHE A 177 5.27 -13.15 -9.95
C PHE A 177 5.61 -11.69 -9.69
N LEU A 178 6.24 -11.37 -8.54
CA LEU A 178 6.48 -9.99 -8.14
C LEU A 178 7.32 -9.20 -9.15
N PRO A 179 8.40 -9.74 -9.75
CA PRO A 179 9.18 -9.01 -10.74
C PRO A 179 8.41 -8.63 -12.01
N GLN A 180 7.37 -9.40 -12.36
CA GLN A 180 6.56 -9.23 -13.57
C GLN A 180 5.19 -8.61 -13.27
N SER A 181 4.98 -8.10 -12.06
CA SER A 181 3.68 -7.63 -11.58
C SER A 181 3.03 -6.58 -12.46
N ARG A 182 3.82 -5.68 -13.05
CA ARG A 182 3.32 -4.65 -13.99
C ARG A 182 2.73 -5.26 -15.25
N ASP A 183 3.35 -6.33 -15.75
CA ASP A 183 2.95 -6.95 -17.01
C ASP A 183 1.70 -7.79 -16.84
N ILE A 184 1.49 -8.38 -15.66
CA ILE A 184 0.34 -9.23 -15.33
C ILE A 184 -0.76 -8.53 -14.53
N GLY A 185 -0.60 -7.23 -14.26
CA GLY A 185 -1.57 -6.43 -13.51
C GLY A 185 -1.76 -6.89 -12.05
N LEU A 186 -0.66 -7.33 -11.38
CA LEU A 186 -0.66 -7.73 -9.98
C LEU A 186 -0.23 -6.56 -9.10
N HIS A 187 -1.01 -6.28 -8.07
CA HIS A 187 -0.69 -5.26 -7.05
C HIS A 187 -0.79 -5.90 -5.65
N LEU A 188 0.28 -5.77 -4.86
CA LEU A 188 0.34 -6.30 -3.51
C LEU A 188 0.43 -5.15 -2.50
N LEU A 189 -0.57 -5.04 -1.64
CA LEU A 189 -0.67 -4.03 -0.59
C LEU A 189 -0.55 -4.73 0.76
N LEU A 190 0.54 -4.50 1.47
CA LEU A 190 0.82 -5.18 2.74
C LEU A 190 0.89 -4.20 3.89
N SER A 191 0.21 -4.50 4.98
CA SER A 191 0.56 -3.95 6.29
C SER A 191 1.26 -4.99 7.17
N ARG A 192 2.18 -4.55 8.01
CA ARG A 192 2.78 -5.38 9.06
C ARG A 192 3.10 -4.61 10.32
N SER A 193 3.25 -5.33 11.44
CA SER A 193 3.71 -4.77 12.70
C SER A 193 5.15 -4.26 12.60
N SER A 194 5.49 -3.19 13.33
CA SER A 194 6.86 -2.69 13.48
C SER A 194 7.73 -3.65 14.29
N GLY A 195 7.17 -4.33 15.28
CA GLY A 195 7.93 -5.27 16.10
C GLY A 195 8.50 -6.41 15.27
N GLY A 196 9.83 -6.57 15.30
CA GLY A 196 10.57 -7.53 14.48
C GLY A 196 10.59 -7.18 12.99
N ALA A 197 10.28 -5.94 12.61
CA ALA A 197 10.27 -5.53 11.20
C ALA A 197 11.65 -5.68 10.56
N GLY A 198 12.71 -5.34 11.28
CA GLY A 198 14.08 -5.50 10.78
C GLY A 198 14.38 -6.91 10.31
N GLN A 199 14.04 -7.93 11.12
CA GLN A 199 14.19 -9.34 10.74
C GLN A 199 13.15 -9.77 9.69
N GLY A 200 11.94 -9.32 9.84
CA GLY A 200 10.84 -9.65 8.93
C GLY A 200 11.04 -9.20 7.50
N MET A 201 11.91 -8.21 7.26
CA MET A 201 12.29 -7.79 5.89
C MET A 201 13.14 -8.82 5.14
N TYR A 202 13.58 -9.89 5.79
CA TYR A 202 14.27 -11.02 5.16
C TYR A 202 13.32 -12.17 4.77
N GLU A 203 12.07 -12.11 5.19
CA GLU A 203 11.05 -13.04 4.72
C GLU A 203 10.88 -12.90 3.19
N PRO A 204 10.69 -14.01 2.43
CA PRO A 204 10.82 -14.00 0.97
C PRO A 204 9.99 -12.94 0.23
N VAL A 205 8.71 -12.73 0.61
CA VAL A 205 7.86 -11.71 -0.03
C VAL A 205 8.35 -10.31 0.30
N MET A 206 8.63 -10.04 1.59
CA MET A 206 9.12 -8.74 2.06
C MET A 206 10.49 -8.42 1.46
N ARG A 207 11.37 -9.44 1.38
CA ARG A 207 12.68 -9.32 0.76
C ARG A 207 12.56 -8.95 -0.72
N SER A 208 11.73 -9.65 -1.48
CA SER A 208 11.52 -9.38 -2.89
C SER A 208 10.97 -7.96 -3.11
N MET A 209 9.96 -7.54 -2.33
CA MET A 209 9.41 -6.19 -2.40
C MET A 209 10.47 -5.11 -2.07
N ARG A 210 11.32 -5.36 -1.06
CA ARG A 210 12.42 -4.46 -0.70
C ARG A 210 13.46 -4.36 -1.81
N GLU A 211 13.87 -5.48 -2.40
CA GLU A 211 14.87 -5.54 -3.49
C GLU A 211 14.37 -4.80 -4.74
N MET A 212 13.08 -4.85 -5.03
CA MET A 212 12.44 -4.08 -6.09
C MET A 212 12.33 -2.58 -5.77
N GLY A 213 12.59 -2.18 -4.53
CA GLY A 213 12.46 -0.79 -4.09
C GLY A 213 11.01 -0.33 -3.93
N THR A 214 10.13 -1.25 -3.54
CA THR A 214 8.72 -0.96 -3.27
C THR A 214 8.58 0.22 -2.31
N PRO A 215 7.78 1.24 -2.66
CA PRO A 215 7.51 2.35 -1.76
C PRO A 215 6.62 1.92 -0.59
N GLY A 216 6.63 2.72 0.46
CA GLY A 216 5.75 2.45 1.59
C GLY A 216 5.75 3.55 2.62
N VAL A 217 4.88 3.40 3.60
CA VAL A 217 4.77 4.32 4.75
C VAL A 217 5.25 3.62 6.02
N LEU A 218 6.25 4.21 6.66
CA LEU A 218 6.66 3.88 8.01
C LEU A 218 5.86 4.77 8.97
N LEU A 219 4.88 4.19 9.64
CA LEU A 219 4.11 4.81 10.73
C LEU A 219 4.91 4.74 12.04
N SER A 220 4.26 4.99 13.20
CA SER A 220 4.93 4.87 14.49
C SER A 220 5.63 3.52 14.68
N GLY A 221 6.86 3.55 15.21
CA GLY A 221 7.61 2.35 15.55
C GLY A 221 8.93 2.66 16.27
N SER A 222 9.61 1.61 16.77
CA SER A 222 10.90 1.75 17.46
C SER A 222 12.06 2.00 16.49
N LYS A 223 12.99 2.86 16.90
CA LYS A 223 14.25 3.07 16.19
C LYS A 223 15.17 1.85 16.24
N ASP A 224 14.95 0.96 17.20
CA ASP A 224 15.80 -0.23 17.44
C ASP A 224 15.63 -1.29 16.33
N GLU A 225 14.54 -1.22 15.55
CA GLU A 225 14.32 -2.08 14.39
C GLU A 225 15.31 -1.81 13.22
N GLY A 226 16.13 -0.78 13.33
CA GLY A 226 17.09 -0.41 12.31
C GLY A 226 16.45 0.26 11.10
N ALA A 227 17.15 0.20 9.96
CA ALA A 227 16.61 0.71 8.69
C ALA A 227 15.67 -0.34 8.08
N VAL A 228 14.38 -0.03 8.07
CA VAL A 228 13.34 -0.99 7.64
C VAL A 228 13.03 -0.83 6.15
N LEU A 229 12.92 0.42 5.67
CA LEU A 229 12.63 0.71 4.26
C LEU A 229 13.67 1.69 3.71
N GLY A 230 14.43 1.27 2.71
CA GLY A 230 15.59 2.03 2.25
C GLY A 230 16.60 2.23 3.39
N SER A 231 17.02 3.48 3.62
CA SER A 231 17.87 3.89 4.76
C SER A 231 17.08 4.47 5.93
N VAL A 232 15.75 4.45 5.87
CA VAL A 232 14.89 5.12 6.84
C VAL A 232 14.63 4.23 8.05
N LYS A 233 14.85 4.78 9.23
CA LYS A 233 14.49 4.16 10.51
C LYS A 233 13.11 4.63 10.93
N MET A 234 12.42 3.78 11.67
CA MET A 234 11.17 4.15 12.32
C MET A 234 11.40 5.08 13.49
N GLU A 235 10.37 5.80 13.86
CA GLU A 235 10.35 6.68 15.04
C GLU A 235 8.94 6.71 15.65
N PRO A 236 8.82 7.00 16.97
CA PRO A 236 7.51 7.21 17.57
C PRO A 236 6.81 8.42 16.94
N LEU A 237 5.63 8.20 16.40
CA LEU A 237 4.80 9.20 15.74
C LEU A 237 3.34 9.09 16.20
N PRO A 238 2.58 10.18 16.18
CA PRO A 238 1.14 10.13 16.41
C PRO A 238 0.41 9.23 15.40
N PRO A 239 -0.76 8.67 15.73
CA PRO A 239 -1.54 7.86 14.80
C PRO A 239 -1.81 8.55 13.47
N GLY A 240 -1.62 7.81 12.38
CA GLY A 240 -1.79 8.32 11.01
C GLY A 240 -0.64 9.19 10.50
N ARG A 241 0.35 9.52 11.34
CA ARG A 241 1.56 10.22 10.92
C ARG A 241 2.64 9.21 10.57
N GLY A 242 3.36 9.43 9.47
CA GLY A 242 4.39 8.49 9.03
C GLY A 242 5.31 9.09 7.99
N ARG A 243 6.38 8.35 7.67
CA ARG A 243 7.28 8.69 6.57
C ARG A 243 6.91 7.89 5.33
N LEU A 244 6.48 8.57 4.29
CA LEU A 244 6.42 7.97 2.96
C LEU A 244 7.86 7.85 2.44
N VAL A 245 8.26 6.62 2.16
CA VAL A 245 9.59 6.29 1.62
C VAL A 245 9.44 5.85 0.17
N HIS A 246 10.14 6.52 -0.72
CA HIS A 246 10.11 6.23 -2.13
C HIS A 246 11.54 6.24 -2.69
N ARG A 247 11.92 5.20 -3.46
CA ARG A 247 13.28 5.02 -3.96
C ARG A 247 13.83 6.24 -4.72
N ARG A 248 12.99 6.89 -5.53
CA ARG A 248 13.39 8.03 -6.37
C ARG A 248 13.20 9.38 -5.70
N LEU A 249 12.20 9.51 -4.83
CA LEU A 249 11.80 10.79 -4.22
C LEU A 249 12.37 10.98 -2.81
N GLY A 250 13.07 9.95 -2.28
CA GLY A 250 13.55 9.99 -0.90
C GLY A 250 12.45 9.70 0.12
N SER A 251 12.47 10.41 1.25
CA SER A 251 11.43 10.25 2.28
C SER A 251 10.84 11.60 2.69
N VAL A 252 9.51 11.61 2.84
CA VAL A 252 8.76 12.78 3.31
C VAL A 252 7.88 12.41 4.50
N LEU A 253 7.74 13.33 5.46
CA LEU A 253 6.82 13.16 6.58
C LEU A 253 5.42 13.54 6.12
N ILE A 254 4.46 12.66 6.37
CA ILE A 254 3.08 12.80 5.90
C ILE A 254 2.08 12.61 7.03
N GLN A 255 0.92 13.21 6.88
CA GLN A 255 -0.29 12.84 7.61
C GLN A 255 -1.20 12.06 6.68
N THR A 256 -1.43 10.77 6.97
CA THR A 256 -2.35 9.93 6.19
C THR A 256 -3.79 10.37 6.39
N ALA A 257 -4.59 10.21 5.35
CA ALA A 257 -6.01 10.53 5.46
C ALA A 257 -6.77 9.49 6.30
N ARG A 258 -7.82 9.95 6.96
CA ARG A 258 -8.74 9.10 7.71
C ARG A 258 -9.93 8.73 6.82
N ALA A 259 -9.99 7.46 6.43
CA ALA A 259 -11.18 6.89 5.83
C ALA A 259 -12.21 6.64 6.95
N THR A 260 -13.35 7.34 6.92
CA THR A 260 -14.49 7.01 7.76
C THR A 260 -15.03 5.62 7.39
N ARG A 261 -15.50 4.88 8.40
CA ARG A 261 -16.19 3.59 8.21
C ARG A 261 -17.43 3.77 7.38
#